data_062ae35a0681a2bce8e100267e9e44eb
#
_entry.id   062ae35a0681a2bce8e100267e9e44eb
#
_cell.length_a   1.000
_cell.length_b   1.000
_cell.length_c   1.000
_cell.angle_alpha   90.00
_cell.angle_beta   90.00
_cell.angle_gamma   90.00
#
_symmetry.space_group_name_H-M   'P 1'
#
loop_
_entity.id
_entity.type
_entity.pdbx_description
1 polymer ?
#
loop_
_entity_poly.entity_id
_entity_poly.type
_entity_poly.pdbx_seq_one_letter_code
_entity_poly.pdbx_strand_id
1 'polypeptide(L)'
;MDGHTRRENLRQRLQGAKTPISGAVLAAAFQVSRQVIVRAQDVPVISTNRGYLILGEACRVHRFKVRHDLSRMEEELNIFVDAGATVRNVTIDHPVYGTLEGKLNLSSRRDVQRFMKAIRAHPEAPLSNIAGGVHYHTVEAPSREALNEIKEALEAAGFLVK
;
A
#
# COMPACT_ATOMS: atom_id res chain seq x y z
N MET A 1 -33.95 0.05 12.27
CA MET A 1 -32.77 -0.30 11.44
C MET A 1 -32.17 -1.57 12.01
N ASP A 2 -32.05 -2.61 11.20
CA ASP A 2 -31.43 -3.87 11.64
C ASP A 2 -29.90 -3.74 11.84
N GLY A 3 -29.30 -4.74 12.48
CA GLY A 3 -27.87 -4.69 12.82
C GLY A 3 -26.92 -4.70 11.62
N HIS A 4 -27.33 -5.31 10.49
CA HIS A 4 -26.53 -5.38 9.28
C HIS A 4 -26.50 -4.02 8.55
N THR A 5 -27.67 -3.45 8.31
CA THR A 5 -27.82 -2.13 7.68
C THR A 5 -27.11 -1.03 8.48
N ARG A 6 -27.14 -1.13 9.82
CA ARG A 6 -26.45 -0.19 10.70
C ARG A 6 -24.94 -0.29 10.56
N ARG A 7 -24.39 -1.50 10.49
CA ARG A 7 -22.94 -1.72 10.30
C ARG A 7 -22.47 -1.17 8.96
N GLU A 8 -23.22 -1.40 7.89
CA GLU A 8 -22.90 -0.91 6.56
C GLU A 8 -22.90 0.62 6.50
N ASN A 9 -23.93 1.26 7.08
CA ASN A 9 -23.99 2.72 7.15
C ASN A 9 -22.87 3.31 8.02
N LEU A 10 -22.50 2.65 9.10
CA LEU A 10 -21.36 3.05 9.94
C LEU A 10 -20.04 2.96 9.15
N ARG A 11 -19.88 1.87 8.42
CA ARG A 11 -18.71 1.67 7.53
C ARG A 11 -18.60 2.78 6.49
N GLN A 12 -19.68 3.06 5.74
CA GLN A 12 -19.69 4.11 4.73
C GLN A 12 -19.37 5.50 5.31
N ARG A 13 -19.93 5.81 6.48
CA ARG A 13 -19.67 7.10 7.14
C ARG A 13 -18.22 7.24 7.60
N LEU A 14 -17.63 6.18 8.09
CA LEU A 14 -16.22 6.18 8.51
C LEU A 14 -15.25 6.13 7.32
N GLN A 15 -15.59 5.46 6.23
CA GLN A 15 -14.77 5.42 5.01
C GLN A 15 -14.62 6.80 4.34
N GLY A 16 -15.66 7.64 4.41
CA GLY A 16 -15.61 9.01 3.90
C GLY A 16 -14.94 10.03 4.84
N ALA A 17 -14.57 9.62 6.05
CA ALA A 17 -14.04 10.52 7.05
C ALA A 17 -12.51 10.70 6.91
N LYS A 18 -12.06 11.94 6.73
CA LYS A 18 -10.63 12.30 6.70
C LYS A 18 -10.01 12.43 8.11
N THR A 19 -10.85 12.51 9.13
CA THR A 19 -10.45 12.65 10.54
C THR A 19 -11.27 11.71 11.41
N PRO A 20 -10.77 11.29 12.59
CA PRO A 20 -11.52 10.44 13.50
C PRO A 20 -12.87 11.07 13.91
N ILE A 21 -13.93 10.25 13.89
CA ILE A 21 -15.27 10.68 14.34
C ILE A 21 -15.49 10.20 15.77
N SER A 22 -15.90 11.11 16.66
CA SER A 22 -16.10 10.73 18.06
C SER A 22 -17.25 9.72 18.21
N GLY A 23 -17.10 8.80 19.19
CA GLY A 23 -18.11 7.80 19.49
C GLY A 23 -19.46 8.41 19.90
N ALA A 24 -19.48 9.60 20.48
CA ALA A 24 -20.69 10.34 20.83
C ALA A 24 -21.43 10.80 19.56
N VAL A 25 -20.71 11.34 18.58
CA VAL A 25 -21.28 11.77 17.28
C VAL A 25 -21.85 10.58 16.52
N LEU A 26 -21.13 9.45 16.50
CA LEU A 26 -21.61 8.22 15.85
C LEU A 26 -22.83 7.65 16.58
N ALA A 27 -22.80 7.57 17.90
CA ALA A 27 -23.92 7.08 18.71
C ALA A 27 -25.21 7.92 18.48
N ALA A 28 -25.08 9.24 18.44
CA ALA A 28 -26.19 10.15 18.13
C ALA A 28 -26.70 9.98 16.70
N ALA A 29 -25.80 9.89 15.70
CA ALA A 29 -26.18 9.73 14.30
C ALA A 29 -26.94 8.43 14.01
N PHE A 30 -26.60 7.35 14.72
CA PHE A 30 -27.22 6.03 14.56
C PHE A 30 -28.28 5.71 15.63
N GLN A 31 -28.56 6.63 16.55
CA GLN A 31 -29.50 6.47 17.67
C GLN A 31 -29.27 5.20 18.49
N VAL A 32 -28.01 4.94 18.81
CA VAL A 32 -27.55 3.79 19.59
C VAL A 32 -26.60 4.19 20.69
N SER A 33 -26.37 3.28 21.66
CA SER A 33 -25.35 3.53 22.68
C SER A 33 -23.92 3.41 22.11
N ARG A 34 -22.95 4.07 22.75
CA ARG A 34 -21.51 3.95 22.37
C ARG A 34 -21.03 2.50 22.36
N GLN A 35 -21.56 1.66 23.25
CA GLN A 35 -21.23 0.23 23.30
C GLN A 35 -21.62 -0.51 22.02
N VAL A 36 -22.74 -0.12 21.38
CA VAL A 36 -23.17 -0.72 20.10
C VAL A 36 -22.22 -0.34 18.98
N ILE A 37 -21.69 0.89 18.98
CA ILE A 37 -20.64 1.32 18.02
C ILE A 37 -19.37 0.48 18.20
N VAL A 38 -18.93 0.28 19.47
CA VAL A 38 -17.74 -0.53 19.77
C VAL A 38 -17.89 -1.99 19.38
N ARG A 39 -19.10 -2.57 19.51
CA ARG A 39 -19.38 -3.97 19.15
C ARG A 39 -19.61 -4.20 17.65
N ALA A 40 -19.78 -3.17 16.86
CA ALA A 40 -19.96 -3.27 15.41
C ALA A 40 -18.63 -3.58 14.67
N GLN A 41 -17.72 -4.31 15.29
CA GLN A 41 -16.30 -4.48 14.90
C GLN A 41 -16.03 -5.53 13.81
N ASP A 42 -16.99 -5.89 12.98
CA ASP A 42 -16.72 -6.66 11.74
C ASP A 42 -16.03 -5.77 10.65
N VAL A 43 -15.75 -4.52 10.99
CA VAL A 43 -15.04 -3.54 10.16
C VAL A 43 -13.74 -3.17 10.88
N PRO A 44 -12.59 -3.05 10.20
CA PRO A 44 -11.33 -2.64 10.79
C PRO A 44 -11.39 -1.18 11.25
N VAL A 45 -12.06 -0.94 12.37
CA VAL A 45 -12.18 0.37 13.01
C VAL A 45 -11.06 0.54 14.01
N ILE A 46 -10.24 1.55 13.82
CA ILE A 46 -9.24 1.94 14.82
C ILE A 46 -9.88 2.92 15.80
N SER A 47 -9.75 2.60 17.08
CA SER A 47 -10.06 3.52 18.15
C SER A 47 -8.85 4.41 18.44
N THR A 48 -9.04 5.72 18.38
CA THR A 48 -8.05 6.72 18.74
C THR A 48 -8.54 7.54 19.94
N ASN A 49 -7.67 8.32 20.55
CA ASN A 49 -8.06 9.25 21.64
C ASN A 49 -9.05 10.34 21.18
N ARG A 50 -9.22 10.53 19.85
CA ARG A 50 -10.15 11.51 19.26
C ARG A 50 -11.43 10.89 18.70
N GLY A 51 -11.53 9.54 18.66
CA GLY A 51 -12.68 8.83 18.13
C GLY A 51 -12.30 7.65 17.26
N TYR A 52 -13.22 7.27 16.40
CA TYR A 52 -13.10 6.12 15.53
C TYR A 52 -12.74 6.53 14.09
N LEU A 53 -11.86 5.77 13.50
CA LEU A 53 -11.44 5.89 12.11
C LEU A 53 -11.44 4.48 11.51
N ILE A 54 -11.94 4.35 10.30
CA ILE A 54 -11.56 3.21 9.47
C ILE A 54 -10.24 3.58 8.80
N LEU A 55 -9.22 2.78 9.01
CA LEU A 55 -8.12 2.76 8.04
C LEU A 55 -8.79 2.39 6.72
N GLY A 56 -8.77 3.33 5.79
CA GLY A 56 -9.39 3.16 4.49
C GLY A 56 -9.04 1.80 3.92
N GLU A 57 -9.94 1.22 3.12
CA GLU A 57 -9.94 -0.17 2.61
C GLU A 57 -8.58 -0.83 2.75
N ALA A 58 -8.50 -1.85 3.60
CA ALA A 58 -7.29 -2.47 4.11
C ALA A 58 -6.14 -2.37 3.11
N CYS A 59 -5.03 -1.75 3.48
CA CYS A 59 -3.81 -1.62 2.70
C CYS A 59 -3.70 -2.72 1.66
N ARG A 60 -3.94 -2.39 0.39
CA ARG A 60 -4.01 -3.41 -0.66
C ARG A 60 -2.61 -3.78 -1.05
N VAL A 61 -2.28 -5.03 -0.84
CA VAL A 61 -1.00 -5.60 -1.24
C VAL A 61 -1.14 -6.15 -2.66
N HIS A 62 -0.24 -5.74 -3.54
CA HIS A 62 -0.16 -6.24 -4.90
C HIS A 62 1.30 -6.51 -5.28
N ARG A 63 1.51 -7.51 -6.11
CA ARG A 63 2.83 -7.88 -6.63
C ARG A 63 2.91 -7.50 -8.10
N PHE A 64 3.77 -6.53 -8.43
CA PHE A 64 4.00 -6.10 -9.81
C PHE A 64 5.22 -6.81 -10.39
N LYS A 65 5.09 -7.33 -11.60
CA LYS A 65 6.20 -7.85 -12.39
C LYS A 65 6.69 -6.74 -13.32
N VAL A 66 7.95 -6.39 -13.20
CA VAL A 66 8.55 -5.27 -13.93
C VAL A 66 9.89 -5.67 -14.56
N ARG A 67 10.28 -4.91 -15.55
CA ARG A 67 11.56 -5.05 -16.23
C ARG A 67 12.13 -3.70 -16.59
N HIS A 68 13.35 -3.44 -16.19
CA HIS A 68 14.14 -2.28 -16.58
C HIS A 68 15.62 -2.54 -16.26
N ASP A 69 16.50 -1.67 -16.75
CA ASP A 69 17.91 -1.61 -16.33
C ASP A 69 18.09 -0.72 -15.10
N LEU A 70 19.31 -0.68 -14.57
CA LEU A 70 19.62 0.09 -13.35
C LEU A 70 19.41 1.60 -13.54
N SER A 71 19.53 2.13 -14.76
CA SER A 71 19.40 3.57 -15.03
C SER A 71 17.99 4.08 -14.76
N ARG A 72 16.98 3.23 -14.80
CA ARG A 72 15.57 3.55 -14.59
C ARG A 72 14.99 3.10 -13.25
N MET A 73 15.82 2.55 -12.36
CA MET A 73 15.38 2.05 -11.05
C MET A 73 14.75 3.15 -10.19
N GLU A 74 15.34 4.32 -10.14
CA GLU A 74 14.82 5.46 -9.36
C GLU A 74 13.47 5.94 -9.89
N GLU A 75 13.31 6.00 -11.21
CA GLU A 75 12.05 6.35 -11.88
C GLU A 75 10.92 5.39 -11.50
N GLU A 76 11.18 4.09 -11.55
CA GLU A 76 10.23 3.07 -11.17
C GLU A 76 9.82 3.17 -9.70
N LEU A 77 10.78 3.24 -8.78
CA LEU A 77 10.52 3.31 -7.34
C LEU A 77 9.73 4.57 -6.96
N ASN A 78 10.00 5.70 -7.64
CA ASN A 78 9.25 6.93 -7.45
C ASN A 78 7.78 6.81 -7.88
N ILE A 79 7.45 6.01 -8.88
CA ILE A 79 6.05 5.75 -9.28
C ILE A 79 5.25 5.17 -8.10
N PHE A 80 5.82 4.24 -7.37
CA PHE A 80 5.14 3.63 -6.21
C PHE A 80 4.94 4.63 -5.08
N VAL A 81 5.99 5.31 -4.67
CA VAL A 81 5.93 6.21 -3.48
C VAL A 81 5.16 7.49 -3.77
N ASP A 82 5.14 7.99 -5.00
CA ASP A 82 4.35 9.16 -5.40
C ASP A 82 2.85 8.88 -5.35
N ALA A 83 2.43 7.62 -5.55
CA ALA A 83 1.04 7.19 -5.36
C ALA A 83 0.68 6.91 -3.89
N GLY A 84 1.58 7.18 -2.95
CA GLY A 84 1.39 6.96 -1.52
C GLY A 84 1.58 5.51 -1.08
N ALA A 85 2.16 4.66 -1.93
CA ALA A 85 2.40 3.26 -1.62
C ALA A 85 3.76 3.03 -0.93
N THR A 86 3.87 1.89 -0.26
CA THR A 86 5.12 1.40 0.31
C THR A 86 5.60 0.20 -0.49
N VAL A 87 6.83 0.26 -1.00
CA VAL A 87 7.50 -0.89 -1.64
C VAL A 87 8.11 -1.74 -0.55
N ARG A 88 7.56 -2.94 -0.33
CA ARG A 88 8.00 -3.84 0.75
C ARG A 88 9.30 -4.54 0.44
N ASN A 89 9.43 -5.05 -0.78
CA ASN A 89 10.55 -5.87 -1.19
C ASN A 89 10.81 -5.78 -2.70
N VAL A 90 11.93 -6.36 -3.09
CA VAL A 90 12.20 -6.82 -4.45
C VAL A 90 12.40 -8.32 -4.41
N THR A 91 11.79 -9.05 -5.34
CA THR A 91 11.98 -10.49 -5.49
C THR A 91 12.33 -10.84 -6.93
N ILE A 92 13.13 -11.89 -7.09
CA ILE A 92 13.44 -12.51 -8.39
C ILE A 92 13.22 -14.01 -8.29
N ASP A 93 12.93 -14.64 -9.42
CA ASP A 93 12.86 -16.09 -9.53
C ASP A 93 14.19 -16.60 -10.05
N HIS A 94 14.93 -17.30 -9.18
CA HIS A 94 16.23 -17.86 -9.53
C HIS A 94 16.10 -19.36 -9.85
N PRO A 95 16.67 -19.87 -10.95
CA PRO A 95 16.44 -21.26 -11.39
C PRO A 95 17.01 -22.32 -10.44
N VAL A 96 17.97 -21.95 -9.57
CA VAL A 96 18.59 -22.88 -8.61
C VAL A 96 18.07 -22.63 -7.18
N TYR A 97 18.01 -21.35 -6.76
CA TYR A 97 17.67 -20.99 -5.37
C TYR A 97 16.20 -20.70 -5.15
N GLY A 98 15.37 -20.73 -6.19
CA GLY A 98 13.96 -20.31 -6.10
C GLY A 98 13.80 -18.80 -5.96
N THR A 99 12.81 -18.36 -5.21
CA THR A 99 12.57 -16.93 -5.01
C THR A 99 13.61 -16.33 -4.07
N LEU A 100 14.38 -15.37 -4.56
CA LEU A 100 15.29 -14.55 -3.76
C LEU A 100 14.62 -13.22 -3.43
N GLU A 101 14.77 -12.75 -2.21
CA GLU A 101 14.12 -11.54 -1.69
C GLU A 101 15.13 -10.57 -1.08
N GLY A 102 14.99 -9.29 -1.45
CA GLY A 102 15.60 -8.16 -0.77
C GLY A 102 14.52 -7.27 -0.13
N LYS A 103 14.61 -7.03 1.17
CA LYS A 103 13.69 -6.12 1.89
C LYS A 103 14.03 -4.67 1.58
N LEU A 104 13.01 -3.86 1.28
CA LEU A 104 13.16 -2.45 0.92
C LEU A 104 12.48 -1.51 1.91
N ASN A 105 11.17 -1.65 2.11
CA ASN A 105 10.35 -0.78 2.97
C ASN A 105 10.46 0.71 2.61
N LEU A 106 10.36 1.05 1.32
CA LEU A 106 10.42 2.41 0.82
C LEU A 106 9.02 3.01 0.75
N SER A 107 8.80 4.13 1.43
CA SER A 107 7.49 4.81 1.50
C SER A 107 7.52 6.28 1.10
N SER A 108 8.71 6.82 0.80
CA SER A 108 8.89 8.22 0.42
C SER A 108 9.99 8.35 -0.62
N ARG A 109 10.00 9.49 -1.34
CA ARG A 109 11.13 9.82 -2.24
C ARG A 109 12.46 9.91 -1.49
N ARG A 110 12.44 10.34 -0.24
CA ARG A 110 13.64 10.37 0.61
C ARG A 110 14.20 8.97 0.86
N ASP A 111 13.31 7.99 1.09
CA ASP A 111 13.73 6.59 1.23
C ASP A 111 14.32 6.07 -0.09
N VAL A 112 13.68 6.37 -1.21
CA VAL A 112 14.19 6.02 -2.55
C VAL A 112 15.58 6.62 -2.79
N GLN A 113 15.78 7.89 -2.50
CA GLN A 113 17.09 8.55 -2.67
C GLN A 113 18.17 7.91 -1.80
N ARG A 114 17.84 7.56 -0.55
CA ARG A 114 18.76 6.88 0.37
C ARG A 114 19.12 5.49 -0.14
N PHE A 115 18.14 4.75 -0.64
CA PHE A 115 18.34 3.45 -1.27
C PHE A 115 19.21 3.56 -2.53
N MET A 116 18.92 4.51 -3.42
CA MET A 116 19.69 4.75 -4.64
C MET A 116 21.15 5.13 -4.36
N LYS A 117 21.39 5.88 -3.28
CA LYS A 117 22.76 6.18 -2.83
C LYS A 117 23.52 4.90 -2.47
N ALA A 118 22.89 3.98 -1.76
CA ALA A 118 23.49 2.69 -1.43
C ALA A 118 23.71 1.83 -2.69
N ILE A 119 22.78 1.78 -3.62
CA ILE A 119 22.91 1.06 -4.90
C ILE A 119 24.05 1.61 -5.74
N ARG A 120 24.22 2.93 -5.83
CA ARG A 120 25.33 3.53 -6.58
C ARG A 120 26.70 3.24 -5.98
N ALA A 121 26.76 3.03 -4.66
CA ALA A 121 27.98 2.59 -3.98
C ALA A 121 28.28 1.09 -4.21
N HIS A 122 27.25 0.29 -4.56
CA HIS A 122 27.32 -1.16 -4.78
C HIS A 122 26.55 -1.56 -6.04
N PRO A 123 27.04 -1.21 -7.25
CA PRO A 123 26.30 -1.43 -8.50
C PRO A 123 26.11 -2.91 -8.85
N GLU A 124 26.85 -3.81 -8.21
CA GLU A 124 26.70 -5.26 -8.31
C GLU A 124 25.54 -5.83 -7.46
N ALA A 125 25.05 -5.08 -6.47
CA ALA A 125 24.12 -5.57 -5.47
C ALA A 125 22.68 -5.84 -5.96
N PRO A 126 22.10 -5.13 -6.96
CA PRO A 126 20.72 -5.34 -7.35
C PRO A 126 20.42 -6.76 -7.79
N LEU A 127 19.42 -7.38 -7.15
CA LEU A 127 18.95 -8.74 -7.50
C LEU A 127 18.47 -8.83 -8.96
N SER A 128 17.93 -7.76 -9.50
CA SER A 128 17.47 -7.69 -10.91
C SER A 128 18.58 -7.97 -11.92
N ASN A 129 19.84 -7.71 -11.59
CA ASN A 129 20.98 -8.03 -12.45
C ASN A 129 21.10 -9.54 -12.73
N ILE A 130 20.74 -10.38 -11.77
CA ILE A 130 20.79 -11.84 -11.89
C ILE A 130 19.69 -12.35 -12.83
N ALA A 131 18.55 -11.66 -12.88
CA ALA A 131 17.36 -12.06 -13.60
C ALA A 131 17.17 -11.33 -14.93
N GLY A 132 18.21 -10.73 -15.51
CA GLY A 132 18.13 -10.00 -16.78
C GLY A 132 17.22 -8.77 -16.73
N GLY A 133 17.11 -8.14 -15.58
CA GLY A 133 16.28 -6.96 -15.34
C GLY A 133 14.85 -7.27 -14.89
N VAL A 134 14.37 -8.51 -15.02
CA VAL A 134 13.02 -8.92 -14.59
C VAL A 134 12.99 -9.15 -13.08
N HIS A 135 12.06 -8.49 -12.41
CA HIS A 135 11.88 -8.64 -10.97
C HIS A 135 10.45 -8.30 -10.57
N TYR A 136 10.15 -8.51 -9.29
CA TYR A 136 8.84 -8.24 -8.73
C TYR A 136 8.98 -7.31 -7.53
N HIS A 137 8.01 -6.40 -7.38
CA HIS A 137 7.83 -5.62 -6.17
C HIS A 137 6.51 -5.97 -5.50
N THR A 138 6.57 -6.32 -4.22
CA THR A 138 5.38 -6.37 -3.37
C THR A 138 5.14 -4.98 -2.82
N VAL A 139 4.00 -4.42 -3.18
CA VAL A 139 3.62 -3.03 -2.91
C VAL A 139 2.37 -2.99 -2.07
N GLU A 140 2.40 -2.20 -1.02
CA GLU A 140 1.26 -1.93 -0.14
C GLU A 140 0.75 -0.53 -0.43
N ALA A 141 -0.44 -0.44 -1.02
CA ALA A 141 -1.04 0.83 -1.44
C ALA A 141 -2.19 1.23 -0.52
N PRO A 142 -2.44 2.54 -0.32
CA PRO A 142 -3.48 3.03 0.57
C PRO A 142 -4.90 2.79 0.04
N SER A 143 -5.06 2.54 -1.26
CA SER A 143 -6.37 2.33 -1.89
C SER A 143 -6.25 1.56 -3.20
N ARG A 144 -7.40 1.13 -3.74
CA ARG A 144 -7.50 0.52 -5.07
C ARG A 144 -7.16 1.52 -6.18
N GLU A 145 -7.56 2.76 -6.00
CA GLU A 145 -7.27 3.87 -6.90
C GLU A 145 -5.76 4.08 -7.02
N ALA A 146 -5.04 4.07 -5.90
CA ALA A 146 -3.58 4.15 -5.90
C ALA A 146 -2.92 2.98 -6.65
N LEU A 147 -3.43 1.75 -6.50
CA LEU A 147 -2.94 0.60 -7.29
C LEU A 147 -3.19 0.78 -8.79
N ASN A 148 -4.35 1.32 -9.17
CA ASN A 148 -4.65 1.58 -10.58
C ASN A 148 -3.73 2.67 -11.15
N GLU A 149 -3.50 3.76 -10.42
CA GLU A 149 -2.54 4.81 -10.80
C GLU A 149 -1.13 4.24 -11.01
N ILE A 150 -0.67 3.41 -10.08
CA ILE A 150 0.63 2.73 -10.20
C ILE A 150 0.69 1.89 -11.45
N LYS A 151 -0.33 1.06 -11.69
CA LYS A 151 -0.39 0.18 -12.87
C LYS A 151 -0.32 0.98 -14.16
N GLU A 152 -1.14 2.02 -14.29
CA GLU A 152 -1.17 2.90 -15.46
C GLU A 152 0.17 3.60 -15.68
N ALA A 153 0.81 4.11 -14.62
CA ALA A 153 2.12 4.75 -14.71
C ALA A 153 3.23 3.78 -15.10
N LEU A 154 3.23 2.55 -14.56
CA LEU A 154 4.19 1.51 -14.94
C LEU A 154 4.00 1.06 -16.40
N GLU A 155 2.75 0.94 -16.87
CA GLU A 155 2.44 0.64 -18.28
C GLU A 155 2.93 1.76 -19.21
N ALA A 156 2.63 3.02 -18.89
CA ALA A 156 3.04 4.18 -19.67
C ALA A 156 4.56 4.32 -19.75
N ALA A 157 5.27 3.99 -18.70
CA ALA A 157 6.74 4.00 -18.65
C ALA A 157 7.38 2.75 -19.30
N GLY A 158 6.60 1.74 -19.64
CA GLY A 158 7.08 0.51 -20.26
C GLY A 158 7.75 -0.47 -19.29
N PHE A 159 7.47 -0.37 -18.00
CA PHE A 159 8.05 -1.25 -16.97
C PHE A 159 7.30 -2.57 -16.79
N LEU A 160 5.98 -2.60 -16.99
CA LEU A 160 5.20 -3.81 -16.76
C LEU A 160 5.53 -4.92 -17.74
N VAL A 161 5.72 -6.12 -17.21
CA VAL A 161 5.84 -7.36 -17.95
C VAL A 161 4.48 -8.06 -17.97
N LYS A 162 3.99 -8.39 -19.15
CA LYS A 162 2.75 -9.16 -19.36
C LYS A 162 2.95 -10.64 -19.09
#